data_1a2a5b5868daa484cee0a40feda583ee
#
_entry.id   1a2a5b5868daa484cee0a40feda583ee
#
_cell.length_a   1.000
_cell.length_b   1.000
_cell.length_c   1.000
_cell.angle_alpha   90.00
_cell.angle_beta   90.00
_cell.angle_gamma   90.00
#
_symmetry.space_group_name_H-M   'P 1'
#
loop_
_entity.id
_entity.type
_entity.pdbx_description
1 polymer ?
#
loop_
_entity_poly.entity_id
_entity_poly.type
_entity_poly.pdbx_seq_one_letter_code
_entity_poly.pdbx_strand_id
1 'polypeptide(L)'
;YTKGALVALCLDLTLRAEGRSTLDDVMRELWARSSGGPIKEADIARALKRLGGRAFDRELRDWVHGTGDLPVLDLLAPQGAKVHQDKAPLAQQLGLRVGESGGLTLKNVLRGGAAEAAGMAAGDEWLGVEFAPTKRGAPAESWRVMKLDDVAQLRGQRAKLTALLSRDRRLLRCPLEWPPQGKALRLAVGDANRLSPWLKGSD
;
A
#
# COMPACT_ATOMS: atom_id res chain seq x y z
N TYR A 1 6.81 8.36 6.51
CA TYR A 1 7.00 7.28 7.49
C TYR A 1 7.02 5.89 6.83
N THR A 2 6.09 5.56 5.93
CA THR A 2 5.98 4.21 5.33
C THR A 2 7.24 3.79 4.58
N LYS A 3 7.82 4.67 3.74
CA LYS A 3 9.06 4.36 3.02
C LYS A 3 10.21 4.08 4.00
N GLY A 4 10.35 4.90 5.06
CA GLY A 4 11.40 4.71 6.06
C GLY A 4 11.31 3.35 6.77
N ALA A 5 10.09 2.91 7.12
CA ALA A 5 9.87 1.59 7.71
C ALA A 5 10.26 0.45 6.74
N LEU A 6 9.94 0.59 5.45
CA LEU A 6 10.33 -0.39 4.44
C LEU A 6 11.85 -0.40 4.18
N VAL A 7 12.51 0.76 4.22
CA VAL A 7 13.99 0.83 4.14
C VAL A 7 14.62 0.11 5.33
N ALA A 8 14.16 0.36 6.55
CA ALA A 8 14.62 -0.32 7.74
C ALA A 8 14.43 -1.84 7.63
N LEU A 9 13.26 -2.29 7.15
CA LEU A 9 12.99 -3.69 6.88
C LEU A 9 13.99 -4.28 5.86
N CYS A 10 14.23 -3.61 4.73
CA CYS A 10 15.19 -4.07 3.73
C CYS A 10 16.60 -4.18 4.29
N LEU A 11 17.04 -3.24 5.11
CA LEU A 11 18.34 -3.29 5.77
C LEU A 11 18.44 -4.47 6.74
N ASP A 12 17.42 -4.70 7.58
CA ASP A 12 17.39 -5.84 8.50
C ASP A 12 17.46 -7.18 7.77
N LEU A 13 16.61 -7.35 6.75
CA LEU A 13 16.59 -8.58 5.95
C LEU A 13 17.93 -8.83 5.22
N THR A 14 18.59 -7.77 4.74
CA THR A 14 19.90 -7.88 4.11
C THR A 14 20.98 -8.29 5.11
N LEU A 15 21.03 -7.65 6.29
CA LEU A 15 21.99 -8.00 7.35
C LEU A 15 21.82 -9.45 7.80
N ARG A 16 20.59 -9.90 7.99
CA ARG A 16 20.26 -11.28 8.37
C ARG A 16 20.61 -12.29 7.28
N ALA A 17 20.36 -11.96 6.02
CA ALA A 17 20.72 -12.82 4.89
C ALA A 17 22.24 -13.03 4.77
N GLU A 18 23.04 -12.02 5.15
CA GLU A 18 24.50 -12.11 5.20
C GLU A 18 25.01 -12.84 6.48
N GLY A 19 24.09 -13.13 7.43
CA GLY A 19 24.38 -13.96 8.61
C GLY A 19 25.32 -13.33 9.65
N ARG A 20 25.51 -12.00 9.62
CA ARG A 20 26.51 -11.32 10.47
C ARG A 20 25.92 -10.53 11.62
N SER A 21 24.76 -9.90 11.40
CA SER A 21 24.13 -9.00 12.37
C SER A 21 22.67 -8.75 12.01
N THR A 22 22.00 -7.97 12.84
CA THR A 22 20.63 -7.52 12.66
C THR A 22 20.57 -6.00 12.69
N LEU A 23 19.42 -5.42 12.31
CA LEU A 23 19.20 -3.99 12.47
C LEU A 23 19.20 -3.57 13.95
N ASP A 24 18.78 -4.47 14.85
CA ASP A 24 18.84 -4.22 16.30
C ASP A 24 20.28 -4.00 16.78
N ASP A 25 21.23 -4.78 16.25
CA ASP A 25 22.64 -4.59 16.57
C ASP A 25 23.15 -3.23 16.08
N VAL A 26 22.72 -2.81 14.88
CA VAL A 26 23.04 -1.48 14.35
C VAL A 26 22.46 -0.39 15.24
N MET A 27 21.22 -0.54 15.71
CA MET A 27 20.57 0.43 16.59
C MET A 27 21.26 0.50 17.96
N ARG A 28 21.63 -0.65 18.56
CA ARG A 28 22.41 -0.70 19.82
C ARG A 28 23.77 -0.02 19.69
N GLU A 29 24.47 -0.26 18.57
CA GLU A 29 25.73 0.41 18.25
C GLU A 29 25.57 1.92 18.15
N LEU A 30 24.57 2.39 17.41
CA LEU A 30 24.30 3.83 17.25
C LEU A 30 23.97 4.48 18.59
N TRP A 31 23.16 3.81 19.41
CA TRP A 31 22.81 4.28 20.74
C TRP A 31 24.05 4.38 21.65
N ALA A 32 24.86 3.33 21.70
CA ALA A 32 26.09 3.32 22.51
C ALA A 32 27.05 4.42 22.11
N ARG A 33 27.19 4.71 20.80
CA ARG A 33 28.09 5.74 20.30
C ARG A 33 27.61 7.17 20.51
N SER A 34 26.30 7.37 20.33
CA SER A 34 25.71 8.70 20.45
C SER A 34 25.43 9.10 21.89
N SER A 35 25.38 8.13 22.81
CA SER A 35 24.93 8.33 24.21
C SER A 35 23.59 9.07 24.27
N GLY A 36 22.65 8.74 23.29
CA GLY A 36 21.36 9.42 23.14
C GLY A 36 21.41 10.78 22.42
N GLY A 37 22.61 11.21 21.94
CA GLY A 37 22.77 12.43 21.17
C GLY A 37 22.39 12.31 19.69
N PRO A 38 22.55 13.39 18.91
CA PRO A 38 22.20 13.40 17.49
C PRO A 38 23.02 12.40 16.68
N ILE A 39 22.34 11.72 15.74
CA ILE A 39 22.93 10.75 14.81
C ILE A 39 22.88 11.34 13.40
N LYS A 40 23.97 11.21 12.64
CA LYS A 40 24.07 11.58 11.23
C LYS A 40 24.02 10.33 10.35
N GLU A 41 23.69 10.50 9.08
CA GLU A 41 23.70 9.39 8.10
C GLU A 41 25.06 8.70 8.02
N ALA A 42 26.16 9.45 8.10
CA ALA A 42 27.51 8.89 8.13
C ALA A 42 27.74 7.95 9.33
N ASP A 43 27.03 8.12 10.43
CA ASP A 43 27.13 7.24 11.60
C ASP A 43 26.41 5.92 11.29
N ILE A 44 25.26 6.01 10.63
CA ILE A 44 24.50 4.84 10.17
C ILE A 44 25.33 4.04 9.15
N ALA A 45 25.92 4.71 8.15
CA ALA A 45 26.78 4.07 7.14
C ALA A 45 27.96 3.34 7.77
N ARG A 46 28.61 3.95 8.78
CA ARG A 46 29.72 3.33 9.52
C ARG A 46 29.28 2.11 10.34
N ALA A 47 28.15 2.21 11.03
CA ALA A 47 27.62 1.08 11.81
C ALA A 47 27.23 -0.09 10.90
N LEU A 48 26.53 0.17 9.80
CA LEU A 48 26.18 -0.84 8.78
C LEU A 48 27.45 -1.50 8.21
N LYS A 49 28.45 -0.72 7.84
CA LYS A 49 29.72 -1.26 7.31
C LYS A 49 30.42 -2.15 8.33
N ARG A 50 30.48 -1.74 9.58
CA ARG A 50 31.16 -2.48 10.64
C ARG A 50 30.46 -3.79 10.97
N LEU A 51 29.15 -3.77 11.12
CA LEU A 51 28.35 -4.91 11.54
C LEU A 51 27.98 -5.83 10.37
N GLY A 52 27.71 -5.26 9.21
CA GLY A 52 27.41 -6.02 7.98
C GLY A 52 28.64 -6.52 7.25
N GLY A 53 29.86 -6.05 7.61
CA GLY A 53 31.12 -6.52 7.03
C GLY A 53 31.41 -6.02 5.62
N ARG A 54 30.57 -5.13 5.06
CA ARG A 54 30.77 -4.45 3.77
C ARG A 54 30.16 -3.05 3.80
N ALA A 55 30.47 -2.24 2.79
CA ALA A 55 29.81 -0.97 2.59
C ALA A 55 28.35 -1.13 2.12
N PHE A 56 27.47 -0.28 2.60
CA PHE A 56 26.05 -0.20 2.24
C PHE A 56 25.72 1.09 1.45
N ASP A 57 26.73 1.68 0.79
CA ASP A 57 26.58 2.97 0.11
C ASP A 57 25.56 2.90 -1.04
N ARG A 58 25.45 1.73 -1.71
CA ARG A 58 24.46 1.52 -2.75
C ARG A 58 23.03 1.48 -2.18
N GLU A 59 22.83 0.70 -1.14
CA GLU A 59 21.55 0.58 -0.45
C GLU A 59 21.08 1.93 0.11
N LEU A 60 21.97 2.68 0.75
CA LEU A 60 21.64 4.02 1.27
C LEU A 60 21.26 4.96 0.13
N ARG A 61 22.06 5.01 -0.95
CA ARG A 61 21.76 5.87 -2.09
C ARG A 61 20.44 5.47 -2.77
N ASP A 62 20.23 4.20 -3.07
CA ASP A 62 19.11 3.74 -3.88
C ASP A 62 17.81 3.65 -3.05
N TRP A 63 17.88 3.24 -1.78
CA TRP A 63 16.72 3.03 -0.93
C TRP A 63 16.32 4.26 -0.10
N VAL A 64 17.29 5.02 0.41
CA VAL A 64 17.03 6.21 1.23
C VAL A 64 16.79 7.43 0.33
N HIS A 65 17.73 7.71 -0.57
CA HIS A 65 17.71 8.89 -1.42
C HIS A 65 17.01 8.69 -2.76
N GLY A 66 16.96 7.46 -3.25
CA GLY A 66 16.30 7.12 -4.50
C GLY A 66 14.77 7.16 -4.41
N THR A 67 14.12 7.18 -5.58
CA THR A 67 12.65 7.15 -5.72
C THR A 67 12.13 5.83 -6.28
N GLY A 68 13.02 4.88 -6.56
CA GLY A 68 12.67 3.55 -7.06
C GLY A 68 11.98 2.67 -6.03
N ASP A 69 11.43 1.57 -6.50
CA ASP A 69 10.82 0.54 -5.66
C ASP A 69 11.89 -0.17 -4.81
N LEU A 70 11.51 -0.52 -3.59
CA LEU A 70 12.37 -1.26 -2.68
C LEU A 70 12.24 -2.77 -2.93
N PRO A 71 13.32 -3.56 -2.86
CA PRO A 71 13.31 -5.00 -3.15
C PRO A 71 12.75 -5.84 -1.98
N VAL A 72 11.64 -5.39 -1.38
CA VAL A 72 11.05 -5.99 -0.18
C VAL A 72 10.70 -7.46 -0.41
N LEU A 73 10.08 -7.77 -1.55
CA LEU A 73 9.61 -9.13 -1.84
C LEU A 73 10.77 -10.10 -2.07
N ASP A 74 11.82 -9.63 -2.76
CA ASP A 74 13.02 -10.44 -3.04
C ASP A 74 13.80 -10.74 -1.76
N LEU A 75 13.80 -9.81 -0.81
CA LEU A 75 14.45 -9.98 0.49
C LEU A 75 13.61 -10.82 1.47
N LEU A 76 12.29 -10.83 1.35
CA LEU A 76 11.40 -11.64 2.20
C LEU A 76 11.39 -13.12 1.81
N ALA A 77 11.54 -13.44 0.53
CA ALA A 77 11.45 -14.81 0.04
C ALA A 77 12.49 -15.75 0.68
N PRO A 78 13.80 -15.40 0.79
CA PRO A 78 14.80 -16.22 1.48
C PRO A 78 14.51 -16.44 2.96
N GLN A 79 13.77 -15.52 3.60
CA GLN A 79 13.38 -15.62 5.02
C GLN A 79 12.17 -16.54 5.23
N GLY A 80 11.67 -17.19 4.20
CA GLY A 80 10.57 -18.15 4.30
C GLY A 80 9.18 -17.55 4.10
N ALA A 81 9.08 -16.30 3.65
CA ALA A 81 7.80 -15.72 3.26
C ALA A 81 7.42 -16.15 1.84
N LYS A 82 6.13 -16.46 1.61
CA LYS A 82 5.56 -16.68 0.28
C LYS A 82 4.73 -15.47 -0.15
N VAL A 83 4.90 -15.08 -1.40
CA VAL A 83 4.11 -14.02 -2.02
C VAL A 83 3.04 -14.68 -2.90
N HIS A 84 1.77 -14.39 -2.60
CA HIS A 84 0.63 -14.78 -3.41
C HIS A 84 0.10 -13.57 -4.16
N GLN A 85 -0.37 -13.79 -5.38
CA GLN A 85 -1.09 -12.79 -6.15
C GLN A 85 -2.57 -13.17 -6.15
N ASP A 86 -3.34 -12.44 -5.38
CA ASP A 86 -4.80 -12.59 -5.32
C ASP A 86 -5.47 -11.51 -6.18
N LYS A 87 -6.78 -11.63 -6.41
CA LYS A 87 -7.55 -10.54 -7.02
C LYS A 87 -7.52 -9.33 -6.08
N ALA A 88 -7.22 -8.15 -6.62
CA ALA A 88 -7.26 -6.94 -5.82
C ALA A 88 -8.68 -6.71 -5.25
N PRO A 89 -8.81 -6.36 -3.96
CA PRO A 89 -10.07 -5.89 -3.40
C PRO A 89 -10.62 -4.70 -4.17
N LEU A 90 -11.94 -4.56 -4.23
CA LEU A 90 -12.60 -3.52 -5.01
C LEU A 90 -12.11 -2.10 -4.68
N ALA A 91 -11.95 -1.78 -3.40
CA ALA A 91 -11.41 -0.49 -2.99
C ALA A 91 -10.01 -0.23 -3.60
N GLN A 92 -9.14 -1.23 -3.60
CA GLN A 92 -7.82 -1.12 -4.19
C GLN A 92 -7.88 -0.97 -5.73
N GLN A 93 -8.77 -1.68 -6.40
CA GLN A 93 -8.95 -1.55 -7.85
C GLN A 93 -9.34 -0.14 -8.25
N LEU A 94 -10.25 0.47 -7.51
CA LEU A 94 -10.72 1.83 -7.74
C LEU A 94 -9.74 2.91 -7.25
N GLY A 95 -8.71 2.53 -6.49
CA GLY A 95 -7.79 3.48 -5.86
C GLY A 95 -8.45 4.22 -4.69
N LEU A 96 -9.25 3.52 -3.87
CA LEU A 96 -10.02 4.09 -2.77
C LEU A 96 -9.66 3.46 -1.43
N ARG A 97 -9.83 4.25 -0.38
CA ARG A 97 -10.12 3.76 0.97
C ARG A 97 -11.47 4.35 1.38
N VAL A 98 -12.36 3.50 1.87
CA VAL A 98 -13.73 3.88 2.19
C VAL A 98 -14.05 3.67 3.67
N GLY A 99 -15.05 4.38 4.15
CA GLY A 99 -15.76 4.13 5.40
C GLY A 99 -17.23 3.86 5.09
N GLU A 100 -17.81 2.87 5.77
CA GLU A 100 -19.17 2.40 5.50
C GLU A 100 -20.11 2.54 6.72
N SER A 101 -19.66 3.31 7.72
CA SER A 101 -20.48 3.59 8.91
C SER A 101 -21.43 4.75 8.61
N GLY A 102 -22.69 4.42 8.40
CA GLY A 102 -23.74 5.42 8.14
C GLY A 102 -23.85 5.86 6.67
N GLY A 103 -23.11 5.27 5.75
CA GLY A 103 -23.05 5.57 4.32
C GLY A 103 -21.66 5.33 3.76
N LEU A 104 -21.56 5.37 2.44
CA LEU A 104 -20.29 5.12 1.74
C LEU A 104 -19.50 6.44 1.61
N THR A 105 -18.48 6.62 2.45
CA THR A 105 -17.61 7.81 2.46
C THR A 105 -16.23 7.48 1.93
N LEU A 106 -15.70 8.33 1.04
CA LEU A 106 -14.33 8.20 0.52
C LEU A 106 -13.33 8.77 1.53
N LYS A 107 -12.60 7.92 2.24
CA LYS A 107 -11.58 8.33 3.22
C LYS A 107 -10.31 8.81 2.53
N ASN A 108 -9.89 8.09 1.49
CA ASN A 108 -8.74 8.46 0.65
C ASN A 108 -9.05 8.12 -0.81
N VAL A 109 -8.54 8.95 -1.71
CA VAL A 109 -8.49 8.70 -3.15
C VAL A 109 -7.01 8.69 -3.55
N LEU A 110 -6.58 7.58 -4.12
CA LEU A 110 -5.17 7.35 -4.45
C LEU A 110 -4.86 7.94 -5.83
N ARG A 111 -3.70 8.60 -5.92
CA ARG A 111 -3.21 9.17 -7.19
C ARG A 111 -3.03 8.09 -8.25
N GLY A 112 -3.46 8.39 -9.47
CA GLY A 112 -3.41 7.48 -10.61
C GLY A 112 -4.51 6.41 -10.61
N GLY A 113 -5.42 6.42 -9.61
CA GLY A 113 -6.54 5.48 -9.53
C GLY A 113 -7.73 5.90 -10.40
N ALA A 114 -8.61 4.93 -10.69
CA ALA A 114 -9.83 5.18 -11.47
C ALA A 114 -10.77 6.21 -10.83
N ALA A 115 -10.84 6.22 -9.50
CA ALA A 115 -11.64 7.19 -8.77
C ALA A 115 -11.09 8.61 -8.90
N GLU A 116 -9.76 8.79 -8.84
CA GLU A 116 -9.14 10.11 -9.08
C GLU A 116 -9.41 10.59 -10.50
N ALA A 117 -9.22 9.71 -11.50
CA ALA A 117 -9.48 10.02 -12.90
C ALA A 117 -10.96 10.43 -13.14
N ALA A 118 -11.90 9.88 -12.38
CA ALA A 118 -13.30 10.25 -12.39
C ALA A 118 -13.61 11.57 -11.66
N GLY A 119 -12.62 12.21 -11.01
CA GLY A 119 -12.79 13.45 -10.27
C GLY A 119 -13.35 13.29 -8.85
N MET A 120 -13.31 12.08 -8.29
CA MET A 120 -13.63 11.81 -6.89
C MET A 120 -12.55 12.34 -5.95
N ALA A 121 -12.92 12.73 -4.74
CA ALA A 121 -12.00 13.25 -3.73
C ALA A 121 -12.26 12.65 -2.35
N ALA A 122 -11.26 12.71 -1.48
CA ALA A 122 -11.43 12.35 -0.08
C ALA A 122 -12.44 13.28 0.58
N GLY A 123 -13.33 12.72 1.40
CA GLY A 123 -14.44 13.43 2.03
C GLY A 123 -15.76 13.35 1.25
N ASP A 124 -15.74 12.89 -0.01
CA ASP A 124 -16.99 12.68 -0.76
C ASP A 124 -17.83 11.58 -0.09
N GLU A 125 -19.14 11.78 -0.07
CA GLU A 125 -20.11 10.72 0.21
C GLU A 125 -20.62 10.15 -1.11
N TRP A 126 -20.44 8.85 -1.33
CA TRP A 126 -20.92 8.17 -2.52
C TRP A 126 -22.37 7.73 -2.34
N LEU A 127 -23.28 8.52 -2.86
CA LEU A 127 -24.74 8.37 -2.62
C LEU A 127 -25.36 7.27 -3.49
N GLY A 128 -24.88 7.11 -4.72
CA GLY A 128 -25.52 6.21 -5.66
C GLY A 128 -24.73 6.03 -6.96
N VAL A 129 -25.27 5.19 -7.81
CA VAL A 129 -24.78 4.94 -9.17
C VAL A 129 -25.87 5.19 -10.18
N GLU A 130 -25.50 5.70 -11.33
CA GLU A 130 -26.38 5.94 -12.46
C GLU A 130 -25.81 5.22 -13.69
N PHE A 131 -26.69 4.54 -14.40
CA PHE A 131 -26.34 3.84 -15.64
C PHE A 131 -27.01 4.50 -16.84
N ALA A 132 -26.29 4.60 -17.94
CA ALA A 132 -26.87 5.07 -19.19
C ALA A 132 -28.03 4.18 -19.60
N PRO A 133 -29.10 4.75 -20.17
CA PRO A 133 -30.26 3.98 -20.62
C PRO A 133 -29.85 2.96 -21.68
N THR A 134 -30.39 1.76 -21.58
CA THR A 134 -30.15 0.66 -22.53
C THR A 134 -30.91 0.83 -23.86
N LYS A 135 -31.96 1.66 -23.84
CA LYS A 135 -32.78 1.99 -25.03
C LYS A 135 -32.84 3.50 -25.22
N ARG A 136 -32.83 3.94 -26.48
CA ARG A 136 -32.99 5.38 -26.80
C ARG A 136 -34.31 5.90 -26.25
N GLY A 137 -34.28 6.99 -25.47
CA GLY A 137 -35.45 7.60 -24.86
C GLY A 137 -35.91 7.01 -23.53
N ALA A 138 -35.28 5.92 -23.05
CA ALA A 138 -35.51 5.43 -21.70
C ALA A 138 -34.80 6.34 -20.66
N PRO A 139 -35.36 6.49 -19.44
CA PRO A 139 -34.67 7.21 -18.37
C PRO A 139 -33.42 6.49 -17.92
N ALA A 140 -32.45 7.22 -17.41
CA ALA A 140 -31.28 6.65 -16.75
C ALA A 140 -31.73 5.91 -15.47
N GLU A 141 -31.13 4.75 -15.22
CA GLU A 141 -31.35 3.98 -13.98
C GLU A 141 -30.40 4.51 -12.90
N SER A 142 -30.97 4.97 -11.79
CA SER A 142 -30.20 5.46 -10.64
C SER A 142 -30.50 4.64 -9.41
N TRP A 143 -29.46 4.17 -8.73
CA TRP A 143 -29.56 3.32 -7.54
C TRP A 143 -28.76 3.92 -6.40
N ARG A 144 -29.34 3.91 -5.19
CA ARG A 144 -28.64 4.29 -3.98
C ARG A 144 -27.65 3.19 -3.57
N VAL A 145 -26.49 3.59 -3.04
CA VAL A 145 -25.48 2.68 -2.48
C VAL A 145 -25.20 3.07 -1.03
N MET A 146 -24.90 2.07 -0.21
CA MET A 146 -24.54 2.24 1.19
C MET A 146 -23.15 1.65 1.46
N LYS A 147 -22.75 0.70 0.63
CA LYS A 147 -21.46 -0.02 0.71
C LYS A 147 -20.82 -0.08 -0.66
N LEU A 148 -19.51 -0.32 -0.66
CA LEU A 148 -18.78 -0.45 -1.91
C LEU A 148 -19.19 -1.71 -2.70
N ASP A 149 -19.57 -2.76 -1.99
CA ASP A 149 -20.07 -4.00 -2.62
C ASP A 149 -21.39 -3.79 -3.38
N ASP A 150 -22.25 -2.86 -2.93
CA ASP A 150 -23.48 -2.51 -3.66
C ASP A 150 -23.14 -1.99 -5.08
N VAL A 151 -22.08 -1.18 -5.17
CA VAL A 151 -21.60 -0.64 -6.46
C VAL A 151 -21.20 -1.77 -7.40
N ALA A 152 -20.45 -2.78 -6.89
CA ALA A 152 -20.02 -3.91 -7.69
C ALA A 152 -21.20 -4.76 -8.17
N GLN A 153 -22.18 -5.02 -7.29
CA GLN A 153 -23.37 -5.80 -7.61
C GLN A 153 -24.23 -5.10 -8.66
N LEU A 154 -24.53 -3.82 -8.46
CA LEU A 154 -25.36 -3.02 -9.37
C LEU A 154 -24.69 -2.83 -10.74
N ARG A 155 -23.36 -2.64 -10.75
CA ARG A 155 -22.60 -2.54 -11.99
C ARG A 155 -22.71 -3.80 -12.84
N GLY A 156 -22.64 -4.98 -12.24
CA GLY A 156 -22.55 -6.25 -12.97
C GLY A 156 -21.36 -6.27 -13.92
N GLN A 157 -21.61 -6.43 -15.21
CA GLN A 157 -20.57 -6.46 -16.26
C GLN A 157 -20.35 -5.11 -16.99
N ARG A 158 -21.03 -4.05 -16.57
CA ARG A 158 -20.90 -2.75 -17.23
C ARG A 158 -19.49 -2.18 -17.01
N ALA A 159 -18.87 -1.66 -18.07
CA ALA A 159 -17.54 -1.04 -18.02
C ALA A 159 -17.57 0.42 -17.52
N LYS A 160 -18.72 1.07 -17.57
CA LYS A 160 -18.89 2.49 -17.21
C LYS A 160 -20.12 2.67 -16.34
N LEU A 161 -20.03 3.60 -15.41
CA LEU A 161 -21.13 4.10 -14.61
C LEU A 161 -20.90 5.56 -14.27
N THR A 162 -21.93 6.26 -13.83
CA THR A 162 -21.78 7.58 -13.23
C THR A 162 -21.95 7.45 -11.72
N ALA A 163 -20.95 7.83 -10.97
CA ALA A 163 -21.03 7.93 -9.51
C ALA A 163 -21.75 9.21 -9.13
N LEU A 164 -22.76 9.10 -8.28
CA LEU A 164 -23.47 10.22 -7.69
C LEU A 164 -22.88 10.50 -6.32
N LEU A 165 -22.27 11.67 -6.17
CA LEU A 165 -21.53 12.03 -4.95
C LEU A 165 -22.13 13.27 -4.31
N SER A 166 -21.94 13.39 -2.99
CA SER A 166 -22.09 14.64 -2.25
C SER A 166 -20.70 15.12 -1.80
N ARG A 167 -20.33 16.35 -2.20
CA ARG A 167 -19.11 17.05 -1.77
C ARG A 167 -19.54 18.44 -1.29
N ASP A 168 -19.27 18.78 -0.04
CA ASP A 168 -19.63 20.08 0.54
C ASP A 168 -21.09 20.47 0.28
N ARG A 169 -22.02 19.50 0.45
CA ARG A 169 -23.46 19.61 0.18
C ARG A 169 -23.84 19.80 -1.30
N ARG A 170 -22.88 19.68 -2.23
CA ARG A 170 -23.16 19.73 -3.67
C ARG A 170 -23.27 18.31 -4.22
N LEU A 171 -24.24 18.09 -5.07
CA LEU A 171 -24.39 16.84 -5.79
C LEU A 171 -23.54 16.88 -7.07
N LEU A 172 -22.69 15.89 -7.21
CA LEU A 172 -21.78 15.74 -8.33
C LEU A 172 -22.10 14.46 -9.10
N ARG A 173 -21.88 14.49 -10.41
CA ARG A 173 -21.89 13.32 -11.30
C ARG A 173 -20.48 13.10 -11.80
N CYS A 174 -19.87 11.99 -11.40
CA CYS A 174 -18.52 11.63 -11.77
C CYS A 174 -18.55 10.40 -12.68
N PRO A 175 -18.25 10.56 -13.98
CA PRO A 175 -18.15 9.42 -14.91
C PRO A 175 -17.00 8.52 -14.49
N LEU A 176 -17.30 7.30 -14.11
CA LEU A 176 -16.33 6.31 -13.66
C LEU A 176 -16.19 5.20 -14.71
N GLU A 177 -15.00 5.07 -15.25
CA GLU A 177 -14.60 3.92 -16.03
C GLU A 177 -14.07 2.83 -15.09
N TRP A 178 -14.65 1.64 -15.21
CA TRP A 178 -14.26 0.55 -14.33
C TRP A 178 -12.90 0.00 -14.76
N PRO A 179 -11.92 -0.02 -13.84
CA PRO A 179 -10.59 -0.51 -14.18
C PRO A 179 -10.59 -2.02 -14.41
N PRO A 180 -9.63 -2.56 -15.16
CA PRO A 180 -9.44 -4.01 -15.26
C PRO A 180 -9.17 -4.62 -13.89
N GLN A 181 -9.42 -5.92 -13.76
CA GLN A 181 -9.15 -6.65 -12.52
C GLN A 181 -7.66 -6.56 -12.18
N GLY A 182 -7.34 -5.83 -11.12
CA GLY A 182 -6.00 -5.71 -10.58
C GLY A 182 -5.60 -6.94 -9.77
N LYS A 183 -4.30 -7.03 -9.47
CA LYS A 183 -3.74 -8.03 -8.56
C LYS A 183 -3.32 -7.35 -7.25
N ALA A 184 -3.54 -8.03 -6.14
CA ALA A 184 -3.04 -7.64 -4.83
C ALA A 184 -2.01 -8.67 -4.36
N LEU A 185 -0.96 -8.19 -3.70
CA LEU A 185 0.04 -9.05 -3.10
C LEU A 185 -0.43 -9.44 -1.69
N ARG A 186 -0.36 -10.72 -1.40
CA ARG A 186 -0.61 -11.26 -0.06
C ARG A 186 0.60 -12.07 0.39
N LEU A 187 1.15 -11.70 1.55
CA LEU A 187 2.21 -12.46 2.18
C LEU A 187 1.60 -13.61 2.99
N ALA A 188 2.23 -14.77 2.93
CA ALA A 188 1.89 -15.93 3.74
C ALA A 188 3.17 -16.58 4.26
N VAL A 189 3.03 -17.36 5.31
CA VAL A 189 4.10 -18.19 5.83
C VAL A 189 4.39 -19.29 4.79
N GLY A 190 5.61 -19.34 4.31
CA GLY A 190 6.09 -20.38 3.41
C GLY A 190 6.87 -21.46 4.17
N ASP A 191 7.92 -21.03 4.86
CA ASP A 191 8.74 -21.88 5.74
C ASP A 191 8.77 -21.26 7.14
N ALA A 192 8.03 -21.87 8.06
CA ALA A 192 7.91 -21.39 9.42
C ALA A 192 9.24 -21.47 10.20
N ASN A 193 10.11 -22.41 9.88
CA ASN A 193 11.39 -22.57 10.56
C ASN A 193 12.37 -21.45 10.21
N ARG A 194 12.30 -20.94 8.97
CA ARG A 194 13.08 -19.78 8.54
C ARG A 194 12.49 -18.46 9.00
N LEU A 195 11.17 -18.35 9.02
CA LEU A 195 10.47 -17.12 9.35
C LEU A 195 10.45 -16.86 10.88
N SER A 196 10.33 -17.91 11.68
CA SER A 196 10.18 -17.81 13.15
C SER A 196 11.35 -17.10 13.85
N PRO A 197 12.63 -17.36 13.54
CA PRO A 197 13.75 -16.65 14.17
C PRO A 197 13.72 -15.15 13.92
N TRP A 198 13.28 -14.74 12.73
CA TRP A 198 13.14 -13.32 12.41
C TRP A 198 11.98 -12.65 13.17
N LEU A 199 10.82 -13.32 13.25
CA LEU A 199 9.65 -12.76 13.92
C LEU A 199 9.77 -12.74 15.45
N LYS A 200 10.51 -13.67 16.05
CA LYS A 200 10.69 -13.74 17.50
C LYS A 200 11.78 -12.82 18.04
N GLY A 201 12.62 -12.27 17.17
CA GLY A 201 13.81 -11.55 17.59
C GLY A 201 14.91 -12.49 18.08
N SER A 202 16.10 -11.93 18.27
CA SER A 202 17.20 -12.61 19.00
C SER A 202 17.06 -12.19 20.46
N ASP A 203 16.90 -13.16 21.35
CA ASP A 203 17.02 -12.93 22.79
C ASP A 203 18.40 -12.38 23.17
#